data_c9519a023ac79b1d58f7d69860f335e2
#
_entry.id   c9519a023ac79b1d58f7d69860f335e2
#
_cell.length_a   1.000
_cell.length_b   1.000
_cell.length_c   1.000
_cell.angle_alpha   90.00
_cell.angle_beta   90.00
_cell.angle_gamma   90.00
#
_symmetry.space_group_name_H-M   'P 1'
#
loop_
_entity.id
_entity.type
_entity.pdbx_description
1 polymer ?
#
loop_
_entity_poly.entity_id
_entity_poly.type
_entity_poly.pdbx_seq_one_letter_code
_entity_poly.pdbx_strand_id
1 'polypeptide(L)'
;KLRQLFDQLYNAVLVNEQFIMLHGGVPSQAKSIEDLAYAHRKHPNETHLEEILWSDPEEGISGTYPSPRGAGKLFGNDVTTKFLKMLNVKVLIRGHEPSEEGYKINHDDKILTLFSRKGEPYFNNQAAYLQLNLTTKVENAHQLKDSLRLL
;
A
#
# COMPACT_ATOMS: atom_id res chain seq x y z
N LYS A 1 5.09 -4.64 -26.72
CA LYS A 1 5.07 -5.90 -25.95
C LYS A 1 5.11 -5.65 -24.43
N LEU A 2 6.07 -4.86 -23.87
CA LEU A 2 6.12 -4.58 -22.41
C LEU A 2 4.87 -3.84 -21.91
N ARG A 3 4.38 -2.82 -22.65
CA ARG A 3 3.15 -2.09 -22.26
C ARG A 3 1.95 -3.05 -22.16
N GLN A 4 1.79 -3.97 -23.10
CA GLN A 4 0.73 -4.98 -23.05
C GLN A 4 0.85 -5.93 -21.85
N LEU A 5 2.06 -6.20 -21.37
CA LEU A 5 2.27 -6.96 -20.13
C LEU A 5 1.80 -6.14 -18.92
N PHE A 6 2.18 -4.86 -18.83
CA PHE A 6 1.76 -4.01 -17.73
C PHE A 6 0.24 -3.84 -17.65
N ASP A 7 -0.44 -3.78 -18.80
CA ASP A 7 -1.90 -3.72 -18.87
C ASP A 7 -2.61 -4.96 -18.29
N GLN A 8 -1.87 -6.06 -18.07
CA GLN A 8 -2.38 -7.29 -17.45
C GLN A 8 -2.08 -7.40 -15.95
N LEU A 9 -1.30 -6.49 -15.39
CA LEU A 9 -1.00 -6.52 -13.97
C LEU A 9 -2.17 -5.98 -13.14
N TYR A 10 -2.41 -6.62 -12.00
CA TYR A 10 -3.43 -6.17 -11.05
C TYR A 10 -2.95 -4.93 -10.28
N ASN A 11 -3.85 -3.97 -10.07
CA ASN A 11 -3.58 -2.77 -9.27
C ASN A 11 -3.72 -3.02 -7.77
N ALA A 12 -4.46 -4.06 -7.40
CA ALA A 12 -4.70 -4.45 -6.02
C ALA A 12 -4.81 -5.96 -5.91
N VAL A 13 -4.32 -6.54 -4.82
CA VAL A 13 -4.40 -7.98 -4.52
C VAL A 13 -4.90 -8.16 -3.11
N LEU A 14 -6.04 -8.86 -2.93
CA LEU A 14 -6.53 -9.33 -1.64
C LEU A 14 -5.99 -10.72 -1.36
N VAL A 15 -5.47 -10.91 -0.15
CA VAL A 15 -4.87 -12.18 0.27
C VAL A 15 -5.50 -12.66 1.56
N ASN A 16 -6.15 -13.82 1.47
CA ASN A 16 -6.63 -14.62 2.61
C ASN A 16 -7.48 -13.84 3.64
N GLU A 17 -8.27 -12.86 3.17
CA GLU A 17 -9.09 -11.98 4.01
C GLU A 17 -8.30 -11.26 5.14
N GLN A 18 -6.98 -11.19 5.01
CA GLN A 18 -6.08 -10.58 5.99
C GLN A 18 -5.35 -9.36 5.43
N PHE A 19 -4.98 -9.40 4.15
CA PHE A 19 -4.14 -8.38 3.54
C PHE A 19 -4.75 -7.80 2.29
N ILE A 20 -4.56 -6.51 2.11
CA ILE A 20 -4.66 -5.83 0.83
C ILE A 20 -3.27 -5.35 0.40
N MET A 21 -2.87 -5.64 -0.82
CA MET A 21 -1.61 -5.18 -1.40
C MET A 21 -1.90 -4.16 -2.48
N LEU A 22 -1.27 -3.00 -2.40
CA LEU A 22 -1.33 -1.89 -3.35
C LEU A 22 0.09 -1.40 -3.63
N HIS A 23 0.27 -0.59 -4.68
CA HIS A 23 1.57 0.03 -4.91
C HIS A 23 1.80 1.25 -4.03
N GLY A 24 0.96 2.27 -4.14
CA GLY A 24 1.02 3.52 -3.38
C GLY A 24 0.11 3.48 -2.15
N GLY A 25 -1.12 3.96 -2.25
CA GLY A 25 -1.96 4.09 -1.07
C GLY A 25 -3.45 3.87 -1.27
N VAL A 26 -4.18 4.31 -0.28
CA VAL A 26 -5.62 4.09 -0.16
C VAL A 26 -6.39 4.99 -1.13
N PRO A 27 -7.27 4.45 -1.97
CA PRO A 27 -8.24 5.25 -2.72
C PRO A 27 -9.32 5.77 -1.76
N SER A 28 -9.14 6.99 -1.29
CA SER A 28 -9.84 7.58 -0.13
C SER A 28 -11.36 7.68 -0.29
N GLN A 29 -11.86 7.71 -1.53
CA GLN A 29 -13.28 7.78 -1.86
C GLN A 29 -13.88 6.44 -2.26
N ALA A 30 -13.11 5.36 -2.28
CA ALA A 30 -13.63 4.02 -2.57
C ALA A 30 -14.65 3.58 -1.52
N LYS A 31 -15.72 2.95 -1.96
CA LYS A 31 -16.84 2.48 -1.15
C LYS A 31 -16.99 0.97 -1.18
N SER A 32 -16.34 0.31 -2.13
CA SER A 32 -16.42 -1.13 -2.33
C SER A 32 -15.15 -1.68 -3.00
N ILE A 33 -15.05 -3.00 -3.06
CA ILE A 33 -13.96 -3.68 -3.77
C ILE A 33 -14.02 -3.42 -5.29
N GLU A 34 -15.20 -3.21 -5.85
CA GLU A 34 -15.39 -2.91 -7.26
C GLU A 34 -14.73 -1.59 -7.67
N ASP A 35 -14.65 -0.62 -6.76
CA ASP A 35 -13.96 0.64 -7.02
C ASP A 35 -12.45 0.42 -7.22
N LEU A 36 -11.87 -0.57 -6.55
CA LEU A 36 -10.48 -0.98 -6.77
C LEU A 36 -10.34 -1.80 -8.06
N ALA A 37 -11.23 -2.78 -8.25
CA ALA A 37 -11.19 -3.69 -9.39
C ALA A 37 -11.32 -2.95 -10.73
N TYR A 38 -12.12 -1.90 -10.77
CA TYR A 38 -12.40 -1.11 -11.97
C TYR A 38 -11.72 0.25 -11.99
N ALA A 39 -10.80 0.53 -11.06
CA ALA A 39 -10.13 1.83 -10.96
C ALA A 39 -9.50 2.29 -12.29
N HIS A 40 -8.86 1.39 -13.04
CA HIS A 40 -8.25 1.69 -14.33
C HIS A 40 -9.28 2.05 -15.43
N ARG A 41 -10.50 1.51 -15.36
CA ARG A 41 -11.57 1.82 -16.34
C ARG A 41 -12.25 3.14 -16.06
N LYS A 42 -12.25 3.57 -14.79
CA LYS A 42 -12.89 4.79 -14.34
C LYS A 42 -11.96 5.99 -14.38
N HIS A 43 -10.64 5.77 -14.48
CA HIS A 43 -9.66 6.83 -14.64
C HIS A 43 -9.78 7.50 -16.04
N PRO A 44 -9.68 8.85 -16.20
CA PRO A 44 -9.39 9.84 -15.15
C PRO A 44 -10.64 10.43 -14.46
N ASN A 45 -11.84 9.93 -14.75
CA ASN A 45 -13.08 10.48 -14.17
C ASN A 45 -13.15 10.29 -12.64
N GLU A 46 -12.55 9.21 -12.12
CA GLU A 46 -12.37 8.96 -10.69
C GLU A 46 -10.88 8.86 -10.36
N THR A 47 -10.50 9.30 -9.16
CA THR A 47 -9.09 9.39 -8.72
C THR A 47 -8.55 8.09 -8.16
N HIS A 48 -9.36 7.02 -8.10
CA HIS A 48 -8.97 5.78 -7.42
C HIS A 48 -7.66 5.18 -7.92
N LEU A 49 -7.47 5.10 -9.25
CA LEU A 49 -6.22 4.57 -9.81
C LEU A 49 -5.02 5.43 -9.44
N GLU A 50 -5.16 6.75 -9.54
CA GLU A 50 -4.10 7.68 -9.15
C GLU A 50 -3.72 7.53 -7.68
N GLU A 51 -4.73 7.43 -6.79
CA GLU A 51 -4.48 7.26 -5.36
C GLU A 51 -3.83 5.88 -5.04
N ILE A 52 -4.25 4.80 -5.70
CA ILE A 52 -3.64 3.48 -5.59
C ILE A 52 -2.16 3.51 -5.98
N LEU A 53 -1.78 4.31 -6.97
CA LEU A 53 -0.42 4.37 -7.49
C LEU A 53 0.47 5.39 -6.78
N TRP A 54 -0.08 6.52 -6.26
CA TRP A 54 0.71 7.69 -5.89
C TRP A 54 0.49 8.21 -4.47
N SER A 55 -0.51 7.69 -3.71
CA SER A 55 -0.78 8.19 -2.37
C SER A 55 0.16 7.61 -1.33
N ASP A 56 0.47 8.41 -0.31
CA ASP A 56 1.37 8.03 0.79
C ASP A 56 0.69 8.20 2.16
N PRO A 57 0.94 7.28 3.11
CA PRO A 57 0.48 7.43 4.50
C PRO A 57 1.26 8.52 5.21
N GLU A 58 0.57 9.38 5.95
CA GLU A 58 1.17 10.45 6.74
C GLU A 58 0.69 10.39 8.18
N GLU A 59 1.64 10.38 9.12
CA GLU A 59 1.32 10.36 10.55
C GLU A 59 0.86 11.75 11.03
N GLY A 60 -0.01 11.75 12.04
CA GLY A 60 -0.45 12.99 12.70
C GLY A 60 -1.46 13.82 11.92
N ILE A 61 -1.93 13.36 10.75
CA ILE A 61 -3.01 14.02 10.01
C ILE A 61 -4.32 13.21 10.09
N SER A 62 -5.44 13.88 9.84
CA SER A 62 -6.76 13.27 9.66
C SER A 62 -7.30 13.62 8.27
N GLY A 63 -7.96 12.65 7.62
CA GLY A 63 -8.46 12.81 6.26
C GLY A 63 -7.35 12.73 5.21
N THR A 64 -7.50 13.51 4.16
CA THR A 64 -6.56 13.53 3.02
C THR A 64 -6.12 14.93 2.66
N TYR A 65 -4.87 15.06 2.19
CA TYR A 65 -4.28 16.30 1.71
C TYR A 65 -3.61 16.06 0.34
N PRO A 66 -3.46 17.10 -0.49
CA PRO A 66 -2.71 16.98 -1.75
C PRO A 66 -1.29 16.50 -1.49
N SER A 67 -0.82 15.53 -2.29
CA SER A 67 0.57 15.09 -2.21
C SER A 67 1.52 16.14 -2.80
N PRO A 68 2.67 16.40 -2.16
CA PRO A 68 3.71 17.28 -2.72
C PRO A 68 4.36 16.70 -4.00
N ARG A 69 4.09 15.45 -4.33
CA ARG A 69 4.54 14.82 -5.58
C ARG A 69 3.79 15.30 -6.82
N GLY A 70 2.68 16.06 -6.65
CA GLY A 70 1.82 16.51 -7.75
C GLY A 70 0.81 15.49 -8.25
N ALA A 71 0.80 14.27 -7.68
CA ALA A 71 -0.17 13.22 -7.93
C ALA A 71 -0.46 12.45 -6.63
N GLY A 72 -1.65 11.87 -6.50
CA GLY A 72 -2.09 11.18 -5.30
C GLY A 72 -2.35 12.12 -4.12
N LYS A 73 -2.44 11.55 -2.93
CA LYS A 73 -2.74 12.25 -1.68
C LYS A 73 -1.86 11.75 -0.54
N LEU A 74 -1.64 12.60 0.45
CA LEU A 74 -1.27 12.17 1.79
C LEU A 74 -2.55 11.77 2.52
N PHE A 75 -2.55 10.68 3.27
CA PHE A 75 -3.73 10.19 3.99
C PHE A 75 -3.40 9.77 5.42
N GLY A 76 -4.33 10.07 6.34
CA GLY A 76 -4.20 9.78 7.76
C GLY A 76 -4.66 8.38 8.16
N ASN A 77 -4.42 8.04 9.43
CA ASN A 77 -4.79 6.76 10.03
C ASN A 77 -6.31 6.48 9.99
N ASP A 78 -7.14 7.52 10.08
CA ASP A 78 -8.60 7.43 9.97
C ASP A 78 -9.04 6.90 8.59
N VAL A 79 -8.38 7.34 7.53
CA VAL A 79 -8.62 6.88 6.15
C VAL A 79 -8.22 5.41 6.00
N THR A 80 -7.05 5.04 6.51
CA THR A 80 -6.59 3.64 6.52
C THR A 80 -7.56 2.74 7.28
N THR A 81 -7.98 3.15 8.47
CA THR A 81 -8.91 2.38 9.31
C THR A 81 -10.24 2.14 8.61
N LYS A 82 -10.81 3.18 7.99
CA LYS A 82 -12.04 3.09 7.22
C LYS A 82 -11.90 2.13 6.03
N PHE A 83 -10.80 2.22 5.31
CA PHE A 83 -10.52 1.41 4.13
C PHE A 83 -10.35 -0.09 4.48
N LEU A 84 -9.54 -0.41 5.48
CA LEU A 84 -9.34 -1.80 5.93
C LEU A 84 -10.64 -2.41 6.44
N LYS A 85 -11.44 -1.62 7.18
CA LYS A 85 -12.78 -2.06 7.64
C LYS A 85 -13.73 -2.34 6.48
N MET A 86 -13.73 -1.50 5.46
CA MET A 86 -14.58 -1.68 4.26
C MET A 86 -14.26 -3.00 3.54
N LEU A 87 -12.99 -3.36 3.45
CA LEU A 87 -12.53 -4.60 2.81
C LEU A 87 -12.51 -5.81 3.74
N ASN A 88 -12.81 -5.62 5.03
CA ASN A 88 -12.70 -6.65 6.07
C ASN A 88 -11.31 -7.31 6.12
N VAL A 89 -10.26 -6.50 6.01
CA VAL A 89 -8.86 -6.96 6.12
C VAL A 89 -8.13 -6.25 7.26
N LYS A 90 -6.97 -6.75 7.65
CA LYS A 90 -6.21 -6.29 8.82
C LYS A 90 -5.06 -5.35 8.47
N VAL A 91 -4.37 -5.61 7.38
CA VAL A 91 -3.13 -4.89 7.03
C VAL A 91 -3.12 -4.50 5.56
N LEU A 92 -2.70 -3.26 5.30
CA LEU A 92 -2.26 -2.81 3.99
C LEU A 92 -0.76 -3.07 3.84
N ILE A 93 -0.37 -3.81 2.82
CA ILE A 93 1.02 -3.98 2.40
C ILE A 93 1.24 -3.18 1.12
N ARG A 94 2.26 -2.33 1.12
CA ARG A 94 2.53 -1.42 0.00
C ARG A 94 4.03 -1.24 -0.28
N GLY A 95 4.36 -0.55 -1.36
CA GLY A 95 5.71 -0.13 -1.73
C GLY A 95 5.81 1.40 -1.84
N HIS A 96 6.28 1.91 -2.98
CA HIS A 96 6.29 3.31 -3.43
C HIS A 96 7.27 4.24 -2.72
N GLU A 97 7.42 4.14 -1.39
CA GLU A 97 8.33 4.98 -0.63
C GLU A 97 9.64 4.27 -0.30
N PRO A 98 10.79 4.96 -0.47
CA PRO A 98 12.05 4.47 0.05
C PRO A 98 12.01 4.31 1.57
N SER A 99 12.67 3.28 2.08
CA SER A 99 12.85 3.08 3.51
C SER A 99 14.30 2.66 3.78
N GLU A 100 14.95 3.30 4.74
CA GLU A 100 16.35 3.06 5.08
C GLU A 100 16.58 1.62 5.55
N GLU A 101 15.63 1.08 6.32
CA GLU A 101 15.66 -0.30 6.85
C GLU A 101 15.04 -1.33 5.91
N GLY A 102 14.63 -0.92 4.68
CA GLY A 102 13.93 -1.77 3.74
C GLY A 102 12.44 -1.94 4.03
N TYR A 103 11.95 -1.46 5.16
CA TYR A 103 10.52 -1.46 5.51
C TYR A 103 10.17 -0.34 6.49
N LYS A 104 8.90 0.00 6.56
CA LYS A 104 8.33 0.95 7.53
C LYS A 104 6.92 0.51 7.94
N ILE A 105 6.56 0.72 9.20
CA ILE A 105 5.22 0.45 9.71
C ILE A 105 4.58 1.78 10.11
N ASN A 106 3.33 1.99 9.69
CA ASN A 106 2.58 3.22 9.92
C ASN A 106 1.16 2.93 10.44
N HIS A 107 0.48 4.00 10.89
CA HIS A 107 -0.94 4.05 11.23
C HIS A 107 -1.35 3.00 12.26
N ASP A 108 -0.69 2.99 13.44
CA ASP A 108 -0.94 2.04 14.52
C ASP A 108 -0.87 0.59 14.01
N ASP A 109 0.23 0.23 13.37
CA ASP A 109 0.50 -1.11 12.84
C ASP A 109 -0.48 -1.60 11.75
N LYS A 110 -1.17 -0.69 11.05
CA LYS A 110 -2.10 -1.04 9.97
C LYS A 110 -1.46 -1.10 8.59
N ILE A 111 -0.30 -0.46 8.40
CA ILE A 111 0.40 -0.39 7.12
C ILE A 111 1.80 -0.95 7.27
N LEU A 112 2.19 -1.83 6.36
CA LEU A 112 3.56 -2.24 6.11
C LEU A 112 4.01 -1.71 4.73
N THR A 113 4.93 -0.76 4.71
CA THR A 113 5.63 -0.34 3.50
C THR A 113 6.88 -1.22 3.33
N LEU A 114 7.07 -1.79 2.13
CA LEU A 114 8.25 -2.57 1.76
C LEU A 114 9.05 -1.84 0.71
N PHE A 115 10.36 -1.81 0.88
CA PHE A 115 11.30 -1.26 -0.09
C PHE A 115 12.37 -2.29 -0.44
N SER A 116 12.26 -2.90 -1.62
CA SER A 116 13.07 -4.05 -2.04
C SER A 116 14.33 -3.67 -2.83
N ARG A 117 14.74 -2.40 -2.80
CA ARG A 117 15.93 -1.89 -3.45
C ARG A 117 16.93 -1.36 -2.43
N LYS A 118 18.24 -1.65 -2.63
CA LYS A 118 19.34 -1.20 -1.80
C LYS A 118 20.30 -0.32 -2.60
N GLY A 119 20.86 0.69 -1.93
CA GLY A 119 21.90 1.56 -2.50
C GLY A 119 21.39 2.64 -3.43
N GLU A 120 22.23 3.04 -4.38
CA GLU A 120 21.90 4.12 -5.32
C GLU A 120 20.62 3.87 -6.11
N PRO A 121 19.81 4.90 -6.39
CA PRO A 121 19.98 6.32 -6.02
C PRO A 121 19.40 6.69 -4.65
N TYR A 122 18.89 5.75 -3.89
CA TYR A 122 18.18 6.00 -2.62
C TYR A 122 19.09 5.98 -1.40
N PHE A 123 20.30 5.40 -1.53
CA PHE A 123 21.33 5.29 -0.48
C PHE A 123 20.86 4.60 0.82
N ASN A 124 19.78 3.85 0.76
CA ASN A 124 19.30 3.05 1.88
C ASN A 124 20.23 1.87 2.17
N ASN A 125 20.36 1.55 3.45
CA ASN A 125 21.29 0.51 3.92
C ASN A 125 20.79 -0.90 3.67
N GLN A 126 19.48 -1.08 3.62
CA GLN A 126 18.85 -2.39 3.52
C GLN A 126 17.69 -2.38 2.53
N ALA A 127 17.45 -3.52 1.91
CA ALA A 127 16.25 -3.83 1.18
C ALA A 127 15.50 -4.94 1.91
N ALA A 128 14.18 -5.04 1.73
CA ALA A 128 13.39 -6.07 2.35
C ALA A 128 12.39 -6.71 1.38
N TYR A 129 12.09 -7.97 1.62
CA TYR A 129 10.91 -8.64 1.09
C TYR A 129 10.18 -9.39 2.19
N LEU A 130 8.91 -9.71 1.96
CA LEU A 130 8.06 -10.39 2.91
C LEU A 130 7.75 -11.80 2.43
N GLN A 131 7.99 -12.80 3.30
CA GLN A 131 7.65 -14.19 3.06
C GLN A 131 6.52 -14.62 4.00
N LEU A 132 5.30 -14.63 3.49
CA LEU A 132 4.10 -14.91 4.28
C LEU A 132 3.83 -16.42 4.41
N ASN A 133 3.49 -16.85 5.62
CA ASN A 133 2.79 -18.11 5.85
C ASN A 133 1.29 -17.79 5.96
N LEU A 134 0.52 -18.16 4.96
CA LEU A 134 -0.90 -17.84 4.87
C LEU A 134 -1.79 -18.67 5.83
N THR A 135 -1.25 -19.64 6.51
CA THR A 135 -1.98 -20.40 7.56
C THR A 135 -1.99 -19.68 8.90
N THR A 136 -1.07 -18.72 9.10
CA THR A 136 -0.99 -17.92 10.31
C THR A 136 -1.93 -16.72 10.22
N LYS A 137 -2.75 -16.53 11.24
CA LYS A 137 -3.57 -15.32 11.34
C LYS A 137 -2.71 -14.15 11.78
N VAL A 138 -2.90 -13.00 11.11
CA VAL A 138 -2.22 -11.75 11.38
C VAL A 138 -3.26 -10.67 11.67
N GLU A 139 -3.10 -9.99 12.79
CA GLU A 139 -4.01 -8.93 13.24
C GLU A 139 -3.45 -7.51 12.98
N ASN A 140 -2.12 -7.38 12.82
CA ASN A 140 -1.47 -6.11 12.57
C ASN A 140 -0.11 -6.28 11.86
N ALA A 141 0.43 -5.18 11.33
CA ALA A 141 1.69 -5.19 10.57
C ALA A 141 2.92 -5.53 11.45
N HIS A 142 2.87 -5.25 12.75
CA HIS A 142 3.99 -5.57 13.63
C HIS A 142 4.28 -7.08 13.68
N GLN A 143 3.24 -7.91 13.64
CA GLN A 143 3.38 -9.37 13.61
C GLN A 143 4.04 -9.91 12.34
N LEU A 144 4.16 -9.07 11.28
CA LEU A 144 4.83 -9.44 10.05
C LEU A 144 6.36 -9.30 10.12
N LYS A 145 6.91 -8.69 11.17
CA LYS A 145 8.37 -8.49 11.31
C LYS A 145 9.17 -9.78 11.23
N ASP A 146 8.69 -10.86 11.83
CA ASP A 146 9.37 -12.15 11.80
C ASP A 146 9.38 -12.81 10.41
N SER A 147 8.47 -12.35 9.55
CA SER A 147 8.34 -12.80 8.15
C SER A 147 9.13 -11.92 7.16
N LEU A 148 9.73 -10.82 7.61
CA LEU A 148 10.62 -10.00 6.81
C LEU A 148 11.96 -10.70 6.58
N ARG A 149 12.50 -10.52 5.38
CA ARG A 149 13.84 -10.94 5.00
C ARG A 149 14.59 -9.71 4.48
N LEU A 150 15.67 -9.38 5.18
CA LEU A 150 16.55 -8.26 4.83
C LEU A 150 17.63 -8.72 3.86
N LEU A 151 18.00 -7.84 2.92
CA LEU A 151 19.01 -8.06 1.88
C LEU A 151 20.15 -7.08 1.99
#